data_7dcd6319a4f1750f00c632cb343b8475
#
_entry.id   7dcd6319a4f1750f00c632cb343b8475
#
_cell.length_a   1.000
_cell.length_b   1.000
_cell.length_c   1.000
_cell.angle_alpha   90.00
_cell.angle_beta   90.00
_cell.angle_gamma   90.00
#
_symmetry.space_group_name_H-M   'P 1'
#
loop_
_entity.id
_entity.type
_entity.pdbx_description
1 polymer ?
#
loop_
_entity_poly.entity_id
_entity_poly.type
_entity_poly.pdbx_seq_one_letter_code
_entity_poly.pdbx_strand_id
1 'polypeptide(L)'
;MRPRSGLSTCCALALVVALAACGKGGKAQGGPGGPGAGQGDRPTPVTAEQVHLRPWNDTVQALGNVKARESIVVSAKVSEIVQAVHFDSGDHVAAGASLITLSGKAQLAALAQAEATAKEAEQLLKRQTELAAQQLIARSALDTQRATRDATRARVEQMKADIGDREIRAPFAGVLGIRQVSPGSLITPGTPIATLDDTQRVYIDFPVPETLLARVAKGQSVTGTSAAYPGKRFEGQVSTIDARIDPATRAVTVRADFPNPDHLLRPGMLVQVTLLQPQRQALLIPEISVVQVGTDSYVFRVKPDNTVERADVEVGTRREGLAEIVEGLKVGDRVVVDGTGKLRVGGKVQVTAAAVPAAAPEQTREAEAEADASAPVPAVQAPAVDAPAQKNAAAGKGNANG
;
A
#
# COMPACT_ATOMS: atom_id res chain seq x y z
N MET A 1 -48.53 24.11 7.88
CA MET A 1 -48.52 25.52 8.32
C MET A 1 -47.61 26.33 7.44
N ARG A 2 -48.21 27.15 6.60
CA ARG A 2 -47.64 28.30 5.86
C ARG A 2 -47.49 29.48 6.82
N PRO A 3 -47.01 30.69 6.41
CA PRO A 3 -46.18 31.21 5.31
C PRO A 3 -45.28 32.41 5.71
N ARG A 4 -44.70 33.09 4.68
CA ARG A 4 -44.51 34.55 4.44
C ARG A 4 -43.07 34.91 4.11
N SER A 5 -42.75 35.34 2.86
CA SER A 5 -43.05 36.55 2.10
C SER A 5 -42.24 37.80 2.52
N GLY A 6 -41.59 38.41 1.52
CA GLY A 6 -41.01 39.75 1.52
C GLY A 6 -39.98 39.89 0.40
N LEU A 7 -40.18 40.27 -0.78
CA LEU A 7 -40.69 41.44 -1.50
C LEU A 7 -40.00 42.77 -1.11
N SER A 8 -39.17 43.33 -1.98
CA SER A 8 -38.92 44.77 -2.25
C SER A 8 -37.88 44.86 -3.37
N THR A 9 -38.18 45.15 -4.61
CA THR A 9 -38.76 46.31 -5.29
C THR A 9 -37.83 47.55 -5.32
N CYS A 10 -37.52 47.98 -6.59
CA CYS A 10 -37.27 49.27 -7.15
C CYS A 10 -35.95 50.00 -6.88
N CYS A 11 -35.15 50.35 -7.91
CA CYS A 11 -35.28 51.65 -8.58
C CYS A 11 -34.45 51.75 -9.86
N ALA A 12 -35.15 52.05 -10.92
CA ALA A 12 -34.61 52.56 -12.19
C ALA A 12 -34.25 54.05 -12.03
N LEU A 13 -33.21 54.53 -12.67
CA LEU A 13 -33.24 55.85 -13.27
C LEU A 13 -32.17 56.02 -14.35
N ALA A 14 -32.65 56.36 -15.51
CA ALA A 14 -31.91 56.75 -16.70
C ALA A 14 -31.27 58.15 -16.53
N LEU A 15 -30.10 58.39 -17.12
CA LEU A 15 -29.71 59.74 -17.55
C LEU A 15 -28.93 59.70 -18.85
N VAL A 16 -29.61 60.18 -19.89
CA VAL A 16 -29.07 60.58 -21.24
C VAL A 16 -28.58 61.99 -21.11
N VAL A 17 -27.34 62.28 -21.53
CA VAL A 17 -26.94 63.62 -21.97
C VAL A 17 -25.97 63.47 -23.16
N ALA A 18 -26.45 63.94 -24.32
CA ALA A 18 -25.71 64.20 -25.52
C ALA A 18 -25.01 65.55 -25.41
N LEU A 19 -23.78 65.66 -25.91
CA LEU A 19 -23.22 66.96 -26.34
C LEU A 19 -22.35 66.78 -27.56
N ALA A 20 -22.83 67.28 -28.67
CA ALA A 20 -22.12 67.54 -29.90
C ALA A 20 -21.26 68.75 -29.77
N ALA A 21 -20.04 68.73 -30.26
CA ALA A 21 -19.32 69.95 -30.66
C ALA A 21 -18.45 69.70 -31.88
N CYS A 22 -18.76 70.42 -32.92
CA CYS A 22 -18.05 70.57 -34.19
C CYS A 22 -16.66 71.19 -34.01
N GLY A 23 -15.69 70.75 -34.77
CA GLY A 23 -14.38 71.37 -34.97
C GLY A 23 -13.88 71.11 -36.39
N LYS A 24 -13.82 72.12 -37.16
CA LYS A 24 -13.66 72.34 -38.60
C LYS A 24 -12.19 72.28 -39.02
N GLY A 25 -11.91 71.59 -40.13
CA GLY A 25 -10.97 72.15 -41.15
C GLY A 25 -9.54 71.60 -41.17
N GLY A 26 -9.19 70.91 -42.25
CA GLY A 26 -7.82 70.60 -42.64
C GLY A 26 -7.81 69.69 -43.85
N LYS A 27 -7.93 70.28 -45.09
CA LYS A 27 -7.62 69.62 -46.37
C LYS A 27 -6.13 69.33 -46.43
N ALA A 28 -5.74 68.12 -46.64
CA ALA A 28 -4.45 67.73 -47.18
C ALA A 28 -4.63 66.61 -48.22
N GLN A 29 -4.04 66.91 -49.35
CA GLN A 29 -4.04 66.32 -50.65
C GLN A 29 -3.78 64.81 -50.67
N GLY A 30 -4.51 64.11 -51.57
CA GLY A 30 -4.35 62.74 -51.91
C GLY A 30 -3.04 62.39 -52.60
N GLY A 31 -2.45 61.25 -52.15
CA GLY A 31 -1.52 60.49 -52.96
C GLY A 31 -2.20 59.14 -53.29
N PRO A 32 -2.07 58.65 -54.53
CA PRO A 32 -2.65 57.35 -54.86
C PRO A 32 -1.93 56.23 -54.09
N GLY A 33 -2.62 55.63 -53.12
CA GLY A 33 -2.12 54.45 -52.44
C GLY A 33 -1.97 53.32 -53.44
N GLY A 34 -0.74 52.89 -53.62
CA GLY A 34 -0.44 51.66 -54.35
C GLY A 34 -1.15 50.43 -53.74
N PRO A 35 -1.44 49.42 -54.54
CA PRO A 35 -2.05 48.16 -54.03
C PRO A 35 -1.17 47.58 -52.97
N GLY A 36 -1.75 47.31 -51.81
CA GLY A 36 -1.07 46.68 -50.70
C GLY A 36 -0.32 45.43 -51.15
N ALA A 37 1.00 45.56 -51.14
CA ALA A 37 1.87 44.41 -51.31
C ALA A 37 1.45 43.38 -50.27
N GLY A 38 0.96 42.27 -50.75
CA GLY A 38 0.62 41.13 -49.95
C GLY A 38 1.76 40.89 -48.97
N GLN A 39 1.40 40.73 -47.70
CA GLN A 39 2.30 40.13 -46.72
C GLN A 39 2.60 38.71 -47.23
N GLY A 40 3.49 38.65 -48.22
CA GLY A 40 3.96 37.41 -48.84
C GLY A 40 4.67 36.61 -47.79
N ASP A 41 4.13 35.47 -47.58
CA ASP A 41 4.73 34.16 -47.38
C ASP A 41 6.11 34.14 -46.66
N ARG A 42 6.21 34.90 -45.55
CA ARG A 42 7.34 34.73 -44.65
C ARG A 42 7.11 33.44 -43.90
N PRO A 43 8.00 32.44 -44.03
CA PRO A 43 7.83 31.18 -43.36
C PRO A 43 7.77 31.42 -41.83
N THR A 44 6.73 30.91 -41.18
CA THR A 44 6.57 31.01 -39.72
C THR A 44 7.62 30.12 -39.06
N PRO A 45 8.46 30.66 -38.17
CA PRO A 45 9.39 29.80 -37.43
C PRO A 45 8.62 28.90 -36.47
N VAL A 46 8.89 27.59 -36.54
CA VAL A 46 8.28 26.56 -35.70
C VAL A 46 9.33 25.56 -35.25
N THR A 47 9.11 24.98 -34.07
CA THR A 47 9.87 23.83 -33.61
C THR A 47 9.10 22.58 -33.97
N ALA A 48 9.74 21.65 -34.69
CA ALA A 48 9.11 20.37 -35.02
C ALA A 48 9.98 19.21 -34.54
N GLU A 49 9.29 18.15 -34.07
CA GLU A 49 9.87 16.90 -33.66
C GLU A 49 9.42 15.78 -34.59
N GLN A 50 10.31 14.81 -34.81
CA GLN A 50 9.99 13.63 -35.59
C GLN A 50 9.34 12.59 -34.66
N VAL A 51 8.23 12.03 -35.12
CA VAL A 51 7.49 11.00 -34.37
C VAL A 51 8.23 9.69 -34.42
N HIS A 52 8.53 9.15 -33.23
CA HIS A 52 9.22 7.87 -33.08
C HIS A 52 8.43 6.93 -32.20
N LEU A 53 8.59 5.63 -32.42
CA LEU A 53 8.18 4.63 -31.44
C LEU A 53 9.10 4.72 -30.22
N ARG A 54 8.49 4.87 -29.05
CA ARG A 54 9.20 4.84 -27.77
C ARG A 54 8.57 3.79 -26.86
N PRO A 55 9.36 3.17 -25.98
CA PRO A 55 8.83 2.26 -24.97
C PRO A 55 7.86 3.01 -24.05
N TRP A 56 6.67 2.45 -23.87
CA TRP A 56 5.61 3.02 -23.06
C TRP A 56 5.02 1.99 -22.12
N ASN A 57 4.89 2.34 -20.86
CA ASN A 57 4.27 1.50 -19.86
C ASN A 57 2.97 2.15 -19.40
N ASP A 58 1.86 1.51 -19.67
CA ASP A 58 0.60 1.93 -19.08
C ASP A 58 0.58 1.59 -17.59
N THR A 59 -0.11 2.39 -16.80
CA THR A 59 -0.27 2.15 -15.36
C THR A 59 -1.74 2.10 -15.01
N VAL A 60 -2.10 1.15 -14.15
CA VAL A 60 -3.42 1.09 -13.54
C VAL A 60 -3.28 1.51 -12.08
N GLN A 61 -4.03 2.52 -11.68
CA GLN A 61 -4.08 2.98 -10.31
C GLN A 61 -5.36 2.50 -9.64
N ALA A 62 -5.22 1.98 -8.42
CA ALA A 62 -6.33 1.55 -7.59
C ALA A 62 -6.04 1.84 -6.12
N LEU A 63 -7.09 1.91 -5.30
CA LEU A 63 -6.97 1.97 -3.85
C LEU A 63 -7.11 0.56 -3.29
N GLY A 64 -6.11 0.13 -2.52
CA GLY A 64 -6.08 -1.18 -1.91
C GLY A 64 -6.06 -1.11 -0.39
N ASN A 65 -6.55 -2.17 0.23
CA ASN A 65 -6.52 -2.36 1.67
C ASN A 65 -5.43 -3.35 2.06
N VAL A 66 -4.62 -2.97 3.05
CA VAL A 66 -3.59 -3.83 3.62
C VAL A 66 -4.24 -4.90 4.48
N LYS A 67 -3.82 -6.15 4.29
CA LYS A 67 -4.19 -7.29 5.12
C LYS A 67 -2.93 -7.99 5.62
N ALA A 68 -2.95 -8.47 6.84
CA ALA A 68 -1.91 -9.36 7.32
C ALA A 68 -1.90 -10.66 6.49
N ARG A 69 -0.76 -11.34 6.44
CA ARG A 69 -0.66 -12.65 5.81
C ARG A 69 -1.56 -13.65 6.53
N GLU A 70 -1.49 -13.67 7.85
CA GLU A 70 -2.39 -14.38 8.74
C GLU A 70 -2.85 -13.45 9.85
N SER A 71 -4.13 -13.50 10.20
CA SER A 71 -4.75 -12.67 11.22
C SER A 71 -5.79 -13.47 11.95
N ILE A 72 -5.68 -13.51 13.28
CA ILE A 72 -6.65 -14.17 14.14
C ILE A 72 -6.92 -13.35 15.40
N VAL A 73 -8.05 -13.59 15.99
CA VAL A 73 -8.33 -13.18 17.38
C VAL A 73 -8.05 -14.37 18.27
N VAL A 74 -6.99 -14.30 19.07
CA VAL A 74 -6.69 -15.30 20.08
C VAL A 74 -7.79 -15.22 21.15
N SER A 75 -8.45 -16.34 21.40
CA SER A 75 -9.57 -16.43 22.34
C SER A 75 -9.43 -17.61 23.30
N ALA A 76 -10.10 -17.53 24.43
CA ALA A 76 -10.15 -18.60 25.39
C ALA A 76 -10.92 -19.81 24.84
N LYS A 77 -10.47 -21.02 25.18
CA LYS A 77 -11.14 -22.29 24.84
C LYS A 77 -11.98 -22.83 26.00
N VAL A 78 -11.59 -22.54 27.24
CA VAL A 78 -12.20 -23.04 28.45
C VAL A 78 -12.57 -21.89 29.38
N SER A 79 -13.51 -22.16 30.32
CA SER A 79 -13.90 -21.19 31.34
C SER A 79 -13.02 -21.37 32.57
N GLU A 80 -12.12 -20.39 32.82
CA GLU A 80 -11.18 -20.43 33.95
C GLU A 80 -10.67 -19.02 34.31
N ILE A 81 -10.05 -18.91 35.49
CA ILE A 81 -9.40 -17.68 35.93
C ILE A 81 -8.00 -17.58 35.31
N VAL A 82 -7.67 -16.41 34.76
CA VAL A 82 -6.33 -16.11 34.28
C VAL A 82 -5.34 -16.07 35.43
N GLN A 83 -4.39 -17.00 35.43
CA GLN A 83 -3.31 -17.06 36.44
C GLN A 83 -2.17 -16.09 36.10
N ALA A 84 -1.71 -16.11 34.86
CA ALA A 84 -0.62 -15.25 34.39
C ALA A 84 -0.82 -14.89 32.94
N VAL A 85 -0.34 -13.70 32.56
CA VAL A 85 -0.23 -13.21 31.20
C VAL A 85 1.25 -13.03 30.90
N HIS A 86 1.74 -13.57 29.77
CA HIS A 86 3.16 -13.64 29.42
C HIS A 86 3.55 -12.70 28.28
N PHE A 87 2.69 -11.75 27.93
CA PHE A 87 2.94 -10.78 26.85
C PHE A 87 2.41 -9.41 27.23
N ASP A 88 2.96 -8.39 26.61
CA ASP A 88 2.43 -7.04 26.60
C ASP A 88 1.84 -6.65 25.24
N SER A 89 1.02 -5.59 25.22
CA SER A 89 0.39 -5.10 24.00
C SER A 89 1.43 -4.60 23.00
N GLY A 90 1.40 -5.14 21.79
CA GLY A 90 2.35 -4.80 20.73
C GLY A 90 3.58 -5.71 20.65
N ASP A 91 3.70 -6.72 21.52
CA ASP A 91 4.83 -7.63 21.53
C ASP A 91 4.89 -8.51 20.27
N HIS A 92 6.11 -8.82 19.85
CA HIS A 92 6.39 -9.83 18.84
C HIS A 92 6.56 -11.19 19.50
N VAL A 93 5.77 -12.15 19.05
CA VAL A 93 5.80 -13.52 19.59
C VAL A 93 6.17 -14.54 18.52
N ALA A 94 6.89 -15.57 18.94
CA ALA A 94 7.19 -16.73 18.10
C ALA A 94 6.00 -17.70 18.07
N ALA A 95 5.91 -18.54 17.05
CA ALA A 95 4.97 -19.65 17.02
C ALA A 95 5.17 -20.57 18.22
N GLY A 96 4.08 -20.97 18.89
CA GLY A 96 4.10 -21.81 20.10
C GLY A 96 4.40 -21.06 21.40
N ALA A 97 4.72 -19.76 21.38
CA ALA A 97 4.94 -18.97 22.59
C ALA A 97 3.70 -19.00 23.50
N SER A 98 3.91 -19.20 24.80
CA SER A 98 2.84 -19.15 25.79
C SER A 98 2.38 -17.70 25.97
N LEU A 99 1.10 -17.45 25.77
CA LEU A 99 0.49 -16.12 25.91
C LEU A 99 -0.18 -15.98 27.28
N ILE A 100 -0.96 -16.98 27.66
CA ILE A 100 -1.72 -16.98 28.92
C ILE A 100 -1.67 -18.35 29.54
N THR A 101 -1.51 -18.36 30.87
CA THR A 101 -1.71 -19.53 31.70
C THR A 101 -2.97 -19.33 32.53
N LEU A 102 -3.89 -20.29 32.42
CA LEU A 102 -5.11 -20.34 33.20
C LEU A 102 -4.90 -21.19 34.46
N SER A 103 -5.77 -21.01 35.46
CA SER A 103 -5.77 -21.83 36.66
C SER A 103 -6.02 -23.30 36.30
N GLY A 104 -5.19 -24.21 36.78
CA GLY A 104 -5.25 -25.64 36.43
C GLY A 104 -4.96 -26.57 37.61
N LYS A 105 -4.99 -26.07 38.86
CA LYS A 105 -4.62 -26.86 40.04
C LYS A 105 -5.47 -28.14 40.19
N ALA A 106 -6.79 -28.05 39.99
CA ALA A 106 -7.68 -29.19 40.07
C ALA A 106 -7.38 -30.26 39.01
N GLN A 107 -7.06 -29.81 37.79
CA GLN A 107 -6.76 -30.69 36.65
C GLN A 107 -5.40 -31.34 36.79
N LEU A 108 -4.42 -30.65 37.35
CA LEU A 108 -3.13 -31.27 37.69
C LEU A 108 -3.29 -32.38 38.74
N ALA A 109 -4.12 -32.15 39.77
CA ALA A 109 -4.44 -33.19 40.74
C ALA A 109 -5.18 -34.39 40.11
N ALA A 110 -6.13 -34.12 39.20
CA ALA A 110 -6.84 -35.16 38.45
C ALA A 110 -5.93 -35.94 37.50
N LEU A 111 -4.95 -35.28 36.85
CA LEU A 111 -3.94 -35.96 36.06
C LEU A 111 -3.08 -36.89 36.94
N ALA A 112 -2.58 -36.40 38.06
CA ALA A 112 -1.77 -37.21 38.97
C ALA A 112 -2.54 -38.46 39.48
N GLN A 113 -3.85 -38.33 39.74
CA GLN A 113 -4.71 -39.47 40.08
C GLN A 113 -4.84 -40.44 38.88
N ALA A 114 -5.10 -39.96 37.68
CA ALA A 114 -5.22 -40.79 36.49
C ALA A 114 -3.91 -41.54 36.17
N GLU A 115 -2.76 -40.89 36.34
CA GLU A 115 -1.44 -41.48 36.15
C GLU A 115 -1.17 -42.59 37.19
N ALA A 116 -1.56 -42.40 38.47
CA ALA A 116 -1.44 -43.43 39.50
C ALA A 116 -2.27 -44.65 39.15
N THR A 117 -3.53 -44.46 38.71
CA THR A 117 -4.43 -45.56 38.29
C THR A 117 -3.90 -46.27 37.04
N ALA A 118 -3.38 -45.55 36.05
CA ALA A 118 -2.79 -46.16 34.88
C ALA A 118 -1.54 -46.99 35.21
N LYS A 119 -0.70 -46.49 36.11
CA LYS A 119 0.48 -47.22 36.62
C LYS A 119 0.08 -48.52 37.36
N GLU A 120 -0.95 -48.48 38.17
CA GLU A 120 -1.49 -49.66 38.84
C GLU A 120 -1.97 -50.71 37.82
N ALA A 121 -2.79 -50.30 36.83
CA ALA A 121 -3.28 -51.18 35.77
C ALA A 121 -2.15 -51.80 34.95
N GLU A 122 -1.07 -51.04 34.67
CA GLU A 122 0.12 -51.52 33.96
C GLU A 122 0.89 -52.57 34.78
N GLN A 123 1.07 -52.33 36.07
CA GLN A 123 1.72 -53.30 36.97
C GLN A 123 0.90 -54.59 37.11
N LEU A 124 -0.42 -54.46 37.15
CA LEU A 124 -1.32 -55.63 37.22
C LEU A 124 -1.26 -56.41 35.90
N LEU A 125 -1.29 -55.73 34.75
CA LEU A 125 -1.13 -56.37 33.44
C LEU A 125 0.20 -57.13 33.35
N LYS A 126 1.32 -56.52 33.80
CA LYS A 126 2.64 -57.17 33.81
C LYS A 126 2.59 -58.51 34.64
N ARG A 127 2.07 -58.44 35.86
CA ARG A 127 1.93 -59.63 36.69
C ARG A 127 1.04 -60.72 36.06
N GLN A 128 -0.09 -60.30 35.45
CA GLN A 128 -0.99 -61.26 34.79
C GLN A 128 -0.36 -61.85 33.52
N THR A 129 0.47 -61.05 32.79
CA THR A 129 1.18 -61.59 31.65
C THR A 129 2.21 -62.67 32.05
N GLU A 130 2.91 -62.45 33.15
CA GLU A 130 3.83 -63.44 33.73
C GLU A 130 3.12 -64.72 34.16
N LEU A 131 1.93 -64.60 34.81
CA LEU A 131 1.09 -65.73 35.18
C LEU A 131 0.50 -66.45 33.96
N ALA A 132 0.09 -65.75 32.96
CA ALA A 132 -0.39 -66.31 31.69
C ALA A 132 0.67 -67.15 30.97
N ALA A 133 1.94 -66.69 30.98
CA ALA A 133 3.09 -67.37 30.40
C ALA A 133 3.30 -68.74 31.13
N GLN A 134 2.95 -68.84 32.43
CA GLN A 134 2.98 -70.03 33.21
C GLN A 134 1.68 -70.85 33.13
N GLN A 135 0.72 -70.43 32.27
CA GLN A 135 -0.61 -71.07 32.08
C GLN A 135 -1.49 -71.08 33.37
N LEU A 136 -1.24 -70.13 34.29
CA LEU A 136 -1.93 -70.06 35.57
C LEU A 136 -3.24 -69.26 35.54
N ILE A 137 -3.49 -68.52 34.44
CA ILE A 137 -4.71 -67.71 34.25
C ILE A 137 -5.32 -67.92 32.85
N ALA A 138 -6.63 -67.66 32.73
CA ALA A 138 -7.36 -67.74 31.48
C ALA A 138 -6.94 -66.56 30.54
N ARG A 139 -6.92 -66.82 29.24
CA ARG A 139 -6.64 -65.81 28.24
C ARG A 139 -7.61 -64.60 28.29
N SER A 140 -8.90 -64.91 28.60
CA SER A 140 -9.91 -63.85 28.75
C SER A 140 -9.61 -62.86 29.89
N ALA A 141 -9.02 -63.38 31.02
CA ALA A 141 -8.60 -62.52 32.12
C ALA A 141 -7.46 -61.59 31.72
N LEU A 142 -6.47 -62.06 30.91
CA LEU A 142 -5.41 -61.28 30.39
C LEU A 142 -5.93 -60.16 29.37
N ASP A 143 -6.88 -60.59 28.53
CA ASP A 143 -7.48 -59.65 27.55
C ASP A 143 -8.31 -58.53 28.23
N THR A 144 -9.04 -58.90 29.30
CA THR A 144 -9.75 -57.93 30.15
C THR A 144 -8.76 -56.94 30.80
N GLN A 145 -7.62 -57.43 31.31
CA GLN A 145 -6.63 -56.54 31.92
C GLN A 145 -5.92 -55.66 30.92
N ARG A 146 -5.69 -56.11 29.68
CA ARG A 146 -5.18 -55.30 28.58
C ARG A 146 -6.15 -54.14 28.27
N ALA A 147 -7.44 -54.46 28.11
CA ALA A 147 -8.48 -53.46 27.88
C ALA A 147 -8.55 -52.43 29.02
N THR A 148 -8.42 -52.86 30.29
CA THR A 148 -8.39 -51.96 31.44
C THR A 148 -7.17 -51.03 31.41
N ARG A 149 -5.97 -51.55 31.12
CA ARG A 149 -4.77 -50.75 30.97
C ARG A 149 -4.93 -49.71 29.82
N ASP A 150 -5.48 -50.12 28.68
CA ASP A 150 -5.68 -49.23 27.54
C ASP A 150 -6.69 -48.11 27.86
N ALA A 151 -7.78 -48.44 28.57
CA ALA A 151 -8.76 -47.46 29.03
C ALA A 151 -8.18 -46.45 30.03
N THR A 152 -7.37 -46.90 31.00
CA THR A 152 -6.75 -46.00 31.99
C THR A 152 -5.70 -45.10 31.32
N ARG A 153 -4.94 -45.61 30.32
CA ARG A 153 -3.99 -44.83 29.55
C ARG A 153 -4.68 -43.74 28.69
N ALA A 154 -5.80 -44.10 28.05
CA ALA A 154 -6.61 -43.13 27.31
C ALA A 154 -7.13 -42.01 28.24
N ARG A 155 -7.46 -42.34 29.50
CA ARG A 155 -7.86 -41.33 30.50
C ARG A 155 -6.75 -40.35 30.84
N VAL A 156 -5.49 -40.84 30.95
CA VAL A 156 -4.33 -39.97 31.16
C VAL A 156 -4.16 -38.98 29.99
N GLU A 157 -4.25 -39.50 28.76
CA GLU A 157 -4.13 -38.62 27.57
C GLU A 157 -5.25 -37.57 27.50
N GLN A 158 -6.49 -37.95 27.91
CA GLN A 158 -7.58 -36.97 28.02
C GLN A 158 -7.25 -35.87 29.04
N MET A 159 -6.74 -36.22 30.25
CA MET A 159 -6.39 -35.22 31.26
C MET A 159 -5.24 -34.29 30.79
N LYS A 160 -4.26 -34.82 30.02
CA LYS A 160 -3.20 -34.03 29.44
C LYS A 160 -3.75 -33.03 28.42
N ALA A 161 -4.69 -33.43 27.57
CA ALA A 161 -5.35 -32.54 26.61
C ALA A 161 -6.13 -31.44 27.34
N ASP A 162 -6.89 -31.80 28.40
CA ASP A 162 -7.61 -30.81 29.21
C ASP A 162 -6.69 -29.79 29.88
N ILE A 163 -5.46 -30.16 30.26
CA ILE A 163 -4.44 -29.23 30.77
C ILE A 163 -3.88 -28.39 29.64
N GLY A 164 -3.63 -28.99 28.48
CA GLY A 164 -3.13 -28.27 27.29
C GLY A 164 -4.02 -27.11 26.88
N ASP A 165 -5.34 -27.25 27.02
CA ASP A 165 -6.30 -26.18 26.70
C ASP A 165 -6.25 -24.98 27.67
N ARG A 166 -5.57 -25.13 28.80
CA ARG A 166 -5.37 -24.07 29.82
C ARG A 166 -4.11 -23.23 29.56
N GLU A 167 -3.25 -23.66 28.66
CA GLU A 167 -2.14 -22.89 28.19
C GLU A 167 -2.44 -22.39 26.78
N ILE A 168 -2.75 -21.11 26.67
CA ILE A 168 -3.07 -20.47 25.38
C ILE A 168 -1.78 -20.02 24.74
N ARG A 169 -1.48 -20.58 23.57
CA ARG A 169 -0.24 -20.36 22.80
C ARG A 169 -0.52 -19.68 21.48
N ALA A 170 0.49 -18.95 20.98
CA ALA A 170 0.46 -18.36 19.65
C ALA A 170 0.53 -19.46 18.57
N PRO A 171 -0.44 -19.55 17.62
CA PRO A 171 -0.41 -20.58 16.58
C PRO A 171 0.64 -20.30 15.51
N PHE A 172 1.00 -19.05 15.28
CA PHE A 172 2.05 -18.59 14.36
C PHE A 172 2.81 -17.41 14.96
N ALA A 173 3.95 -17.07 14.37
CA ALA A 173 4.74 -15.90 14.78
C ALA A 173 4.10 -14.62 14.26
N GLY A 174 4.05 -13.57 15.08
CA GLY A 174 3.44 -12.30 14.68
C GLY A 174 3.48 -11.25 15.77
N VAL A 175 2.74 -10.18 15.55
CA VAL A 175 2.60 -9.05 16.47
C VAL A 175 1.24 -9.16 17.18
N LEU A 176 1.28 -9.07 18.50
CA LEU A 176 0.07 -9.05 19.31
C LEU A 176 -0.53 -7.64 19.36
N GLY A 177 -1.84 -7.57 19.26
CA GLY A 177 -2.59 -6.33 19.45
C GLY A 177 -2.76 -5.97 20.92
N ILE A 178 -3.73 -5.12 21.20
CA ILE A 178 -4.01 -4.67 22.57
C ILE A 178 -4.59 -5.83 23.39
N ARG A 179 -3.98 -6.05 24.55
CA ARG A 179 -4.40 -7.04 25.54
C ARG A 179 -5.77 -6.68 26.13
N GLN A 180 -6.71 -7.64 26.12
CA GLN A 180 -8.07 -7.44 26.59
C GLN A 180 -8.38 -8.13 27.93
N VAL A 181 -7.43 -8.91 28.47
CA VAL A 181 -7.60 -9.66 29.69
C VAL A 181 -6.48 -9.36 30.69
N SER A 182 -6.73 -9.57 31.98
CA SER A 182 -5.77 -9.31 33.07
C SER A 182 -5.66 -10.53 34.00
N PRO A 183 -4.53 -10.72 34.67
CA PRO A 183 -4.45 -11.72 35.74
C PRO A 183 -5.58 -11.54 36.76
N GLY A 184 -6.19 -12.63 37.19
CA GLY A 184 -7.36 -12.64 38.06
C GLY A 184 -8.72 -12.52 37.37
N SER A 185 -8.77 -12.21 36.07
CA SER A 185 -10.03 -12.20 35.32
C SER A 185 -10.56 -13.61 35.09
N LEU A 186 -11.87 -13.80 35.23
CA LEU A 186 -12.57 -14.96 34.76
C LEU A 186 -12.83 -14.81 33.25
N ILE A 187 -12.40 -15.76 32.46
CA ILE A 187 -12.66 -15.82 31.01
C ILE A 187 -13.50 -17.04 30.66
N THR A 188 -14.26 -16.94 29.59
CA THR A 188 -15.14 -18.00 29.06
C THR A 188 -14.79 -18.32 27.60
N PRO A 189 -15.17 -19.49 27.09
CA PRO A 189 -14.94 -19.83 25.68
C PRO A 189 -15.40 -18.72 24.73
N GLY A 190 -14.52 -18.31 23.81
CA GLY A 190 -14.76 -17.21 22.88
C GLY A 190 -14.38 -15.82 23.39
N THR A 191 -14.03 -15.65 24.68
CA THR A 191 -13.52 -14.37 25.20
C THR A 191 -12.26 -13.95 24.43
N PRO A 192 -12.24 -12.77 23.77
CA PRO A 192 -11.06 -12.32 23.05
C PRO A 192 -9.95 -11.92 24.03
N ILE A 193 -8.73 -12.30 23.71
CA ILE A 193 -7.52 -12.05 24.49
C ILE A 193 -6.68 -10.95 23.87
N ALA A 194 -6.34 -11.11 22.61
CA ALA A 194 -5.65 -10.15 21.77
C ALA A 194 -5.79 -10.58 20.30
N THR A 195 -5.57 -9.66 19.38
CA THR A 195 -5.33 -10.02 17.96
C THR A 195 -3.90 -10.48 17.79
N LEU A 196 -3.65 -11.39 16.85
CA LEU A 196 -2.32 -11.82 16.43
C LEU A 196 -2.24 -11.73 14.92
N ASP A 197 -1.32 -10.91 14.43
CA ASP A 197 -1.15 -10.59 13.02
C ASP A 197 0.27 -10.90 12.54
N ASP A 198 0.42 -11.73 11.50
CA ASP A 198 1.68 -11.85 10.77
C ASP A 198 1.83 -10.68 9.81
N THR A 199 2.72 -9.76 10.16
CA THR A 199 2.97 -8.52 9.43
C THR A 199 4.35 -8.45 8.77
N GLN A 200 5.15 -9.53 8.76
CA GLN A 200 6.44 -9.56 8.04
C GLN A 200 6.27 -9.41 6.54
N ARG A 201 5.20 -9.96 6.02
CA ARG A 201 4.70 -9.77 4.68
C ARG A 201 3.23 -9.43 4.76
N VAL A 202 2.78 -8.52 3.93
CA VAL A 202 1.38 -8.12 3.91
C VAL A 202 0.80 -8.31 2.52
N TYR A 203 -0.48 -8.56 2.47
CA TYR A 203 -1.25 -8.53 1.23
C TYR A 203 -1.91 -7.16 1.09
N ILE A 204 -1.97 -6.69 -0.15
CA ILE A 204 -2.79 -5.55 -0.50
C ILE A 204 -3.83 -6.04 -1.50
N ASP A 205 -5.09 -5.99 -1.09
CA ASP A 205 -6.23 -6.33 -1.94
C ASP A 205 -6.77 -5.05 -2.56
N PHE A 206 -6.83 -4.99 -3.89
CA PHE A 206 -7.34 -3.84 -4.63
C PHE A 206 -8.24 -4.26 -5.79
N PRO A 207 -9.30 -3.49 -6.08
CA PRO A 207 -10.21 -3.78 -7.18
C PRO A 207 -9.61 -3.33 -8.51
N VAL A 208 -9.73 -4.15 -9.54
CA VAL A 208 -9.38 -3.83 -10.92
C VAL A 208 -10.64 -4.00 -11.79
N PRO A 209 -11.02 -3.00 -12.60
CA PRO A 209 -12.14 -3.11 -13.52
C PRO A 209 -12.01 -4.30 -14.49
N GLU A 210 -13.14 -4.96 -14.80
CA GLU A 210 -13.19 -6.08 -15.72
C GLU A 210 -12.55 -5.80 -17.09
N THR A 211 -12.67 -4.56 -17.57
CA THR A 211 -12.09 -4.11 -18.84
C THR A 211 -10.57 -4.17 -18.89
N LEU A 212 -9.91 -4.16 -17.72
CA LEU A 212 -8.47 -4.22 -17.61
C LEU A 212 -7.94 -5.60 -17.22
N LEU A 213 -8.83 -6.57 -16.97
CA LEU A 213 -8.46 -7.90 -16.48
C LEU A 213 -7.47 -8.62 -17.40
N ALA A 214 -7.66 -8.52 -18.73
CA ALA A 214 -6.76 -9.13 -19.70
C ALA A 214 -5.31 -8.61 -19.64
N ARG A 215 -5.10 -7.47 -18.98
CA ARG A 215 -3.80 -6.80 -18.84
C ARG A 215 -3.13 -7.03 -17.49
N VAL A 216 -3.76 -7.80 -16.60
CA VAL A 216 -3.25 -8.12 -15.26
C VAL A 216 -2.78 -9.56 -15.22
N ALA A 217 -1.56 -9.79 -14.77
CA ALA A 217 -0.98 -11.13 -14.68
C ALA A 217 -0.32 -11.35 -13.32
N LYS A 218 -0.30 -12.60 -12.87
CA LYS A 218 0.46 -13.01 -11.69
C LYS A 218 1.95 -12.75 -11.89
N GLY A 219 2.63 -12.24 -10.84
CA GLY A 219 4.05 -11.88 -10.88
C GLY A 219 4.34 -10.47 -11.42
N GLN A 220 3.31 -9.72 -11.83
CA GLN A 220 3.45 -8.35 -12.29
C GLN A 220 3.85 -7.43 -11.14
N SER A 221 4.79 -6.50 -11.41
CA SER A 221 5.27 -5.55 -10.42
C SER A 221 4.21 -4.51 -10.06
N VAL A 222 4.12 -4.22 -8.78
CA VAL A 222 3.15 -3.28 -8.19
C VAL A 222 3.89 -2.35 -7.24
N THR A 223 3.61 -1.07 -7.32
CA THR A 223 4.13 -0.09 -6.38
C THR A 223 2.99 0.46 -5.54
N GLY A 224 3.19 0.47 -4.22
CA GLY A 224 2.25 1.03 -3.26
C GLY A 224 2.77 2.33 -2.65
N THR A 225 1.88 3.31 -2.46
CA THR A 225 2.16 4.53 -1.69
C THR A 225 1.07 4.74 -0.65
N SER A 226 1.46 5.19 0.55
CA SER A 226 0.51 5.43 1.64
C SER A 226 0.61 6.87 2.13
N ALA A 227 -0.53 7.49 2.42
CA ALA A 227 -0.58 8.83 3.00
C ALA A 227 0.08 8.90 4.39
N ALA A 228 0.15 7.76 5.11
CA ALA A 228 0.82 7.70 6.42
C ALA A 228 2.35 7.83 6.33
N TYR A 229 2.93 7.53 5.17
CA TYR A 229 4.38 7.59 4.93
C TYR A 229 4.67 8.32 3.62
N PRO A 230 4.57 9.66 3.60
CA PRO A 230 4.81 10.46 2.40
C PRO A 230 6.23 10.24 1.87
N GLY A 231 6.33 10.02 0.55
CA GLY A 231 7.63 9.80 -0.11
C GLY A 231 8.20 8.38 -0.04
N LYS A 232 7.64 7.49 0.81
CA LYS A 232 8.05 6.08 0.83
C LYS A 232 7.25 5.28 -0.19
N ARG A 233 7.95 4.56 -1.06
CA ARG A 233 7.37 3.62 -2.02
C ARG A 233 7.56 2.21 -1.50
N PHE A 234 6.53 1.40 -1.58
CA PHE A 234 6.55 -0.01 -1.25
C PHE A 234 6.46 -0.80 -2.55
N GLU A 235 7.34 -1.76 -2.73
CA GLU A 235 7.37 -2.59 -3.92
C GLU A 235 6.80 -3.97 -3.60
N GLY A 236 5.99 -4.49 -4.51
CA GLY A 236 5.36 -5.79 -4.37
C GLY A 236 5.08 -6.43 -5.71
N GLN A 237 4.44 -7.58 -5.68
CA GLN A 237 4.07 -8.33 -6.88
C GLN A 237 2.67 -8.90 -6.76
N VAL A 238 1.95 -8.93 -7.89
CA VAL A 238 0.64 -9.59 -7.96
C VAL A 238 0.81 -11.08 -7.64
N SER A 239 0.19 -11.52 -6.56
CA SER A 239 0.24 -12.91 -6.12
C SER A 239 -0.96 -13.72 -6.63
N THR A 240 -2.14 -13.12 -6.62
CA THR A 240 -3.38 -13.81 -6.96
C THR A 240 -4.39 -12.83 -7.56
N ILE A 241 -5.15 -13.32 -8.52
CA ILE A 241 -6.31 -12.65 -9.11
C ILE A 241 -7.52 -13.50 -8.70
N ASP A 242 -8.55 -12.87 -8.12
CA ASP A 242 -9.76 -13.60 -7.74
C ASP A 242 -10.43 -14.21 -8.97
N ALA A 243 -10.99 -15.39 -8.81
CA ALA A 243 -11.73 -16.08 -9.88
C ALA A 243 -13.12 -15.47 -10.14
N ARG A 244 -13.58 -14.59 -9.26
CA ARG A 244 -14.93 -13.99 -9.34
C ARG A 244 -14.85 -12.50 -9.59
N ILE A 245 -15.76 -12.02 -10.42
CA ILE A 245 -16.06 -10.61 -10.62
C ILE A 245 -17.18 -10.23 -9.68
N ASP A 246 -17.02 -9.15 -8.95
CA ASP A 246 -18.10 -8.58 -8.15
C ASP A 246 -19.16 -7.96 -9.11
N PRO A 247 -20.39 -8.48 -9.13
CA PRO A 247 -21.41 -7.99 -10.06
C PRO A 247 -21.89 -6.57 -9.76
N ALA A 248 -21.70 -6.08 -8.54
CA ALA A 248 -22.12 -4.73 -8.14
C ALA A 248 -21.13 -3.67 -8.63
N THR A 249 -19.84 -3.96 -8.52
CA THR A 249 -18.76 -3.02 -8.88
C THR A 249 -18.15 -3.28 -10.25
N ARG A 250 -18.43 -4.43 -10.87
CA ARG A 250 -17.81 -4.91 -12.10
C ARG A 250 -16.27 -4.92 -12.02
N ALA A 251 -15.75 -5.24 -10.85
CA ALA A 251 -14.32 -5.31 -10.57
C ALA A 251 -13.92 -6.69 -10.09
N VAL A 252 -12.67 -7.06 -10.36
CA VAL A 252 -12.00 -8.24 -9.84
C VAL A 252 -11.08 -7.81 -8.72
N THR A 253 -11.08 -8.53 -7.60
CA THR A 253 -10.10 -8.30 -6.54
C THR A 253 -8.76 -8.90 -6.94
N VAL A 254 -7.74 -8.07 -6.98
CA VAL A 254 -6.37 -8.48 -7.21
C VAL A 254 -5.62 -8.37 -5.89
N ARG A 255 -4.89 -9.42 -5.54
CA ARG A 255 -4.03 -9.47 -4.36
C ARG A 255 -2.58 -9.36 -4.76
N ALA A 256 -1.88 -8.41 -4.17
CA ALA A 256 -0.43 -8.29 -4.30
C ALA A 256 0.25 -8.55 -2.95
N ASP A 257 1.42 -9.15 -2.99
CA ASP A 257 2.28 -9.48 -1.85
C ASP A 257 3.38 -8.43 -1.73
N PHE A 258 3.50 -7.84 -0.54
CA PHE A 258 4.46 -6.80 -0.22
C PHE A 258 5.35 -7.23 0.95
N PRO A 259 6.69 -7.23 0.80
CA PRO A 259 7.60 -7.35 1.93
C PRO A 259 7.42 -6.16 2.88
N ASN A 260 7.40 -6.42 4.18
CA ASN A 260 7.20 -5.38 5.20
C ASN A 260 8.16 -5.58 6.39
N PRO A 261 9.48 -5.57 6.15
CA PRO A 261 10.47 -5.85 7.20
C PRO A 261 10.45 -4.82 8.33
N ASP A 262 10.09 -3.58 8.03
CA ASP A 262 10.00 -2.49 9.01
C ASP A 262 8.64 -2.44 9.73
N HIS A 263 7.70 -3.34 9.44
CA HIS A 263 6.34 -3.37 9.98
C HIS A 263 5.56 -2.05 9.84
N LEU A 264 5.88 -1.25 8.80
CA LEU A 264 5.23 0.04 8.55
C LEU A 264 3.82 -0.12 7.98
N LEU A 265 3.63 -1.09 7.09
CA LEU A 265 2.30 -1.41 6.57
C LEU A 265 1.55 -2.23 7.63
N ARG A 266 0.46 -1.66 8.13
CA ARG A 266 -0.39 -2.28 9.14
C ARG A 266 -1.71 -2.74 8.52
N PRO A 267 -2.25 -3.87 8.94
CA PRO A 267 -3.58 -4.31 8.50
C PRO A 267 -4.63 -3.19 8.68
N GLY A 268 -5.48 -3.02 7.69
CA GLY A 268 -6.48 -1.96 7.65
C GLY A 268 -6.03 -0.63 7.05
N MET A 269 -4.73 -0.44 6.76
CA MET A 269 -4.27 0.77 6.08
C MET A 269 -4.73 0.80 4.62
N LEU A 270 -5.00 2.03 4.14
CA LEU A 270 -5.27 2.30 2.75
C LEU A 270 -3.97 2.63 2.01
N VAL A 271 -3.75 1.99 0.86
CA VAL A 271 -2.57 2.16 0.02
C VAL A 271 -3.02 2.43 -1.41
N GLN A 272 -2.49 3.47 -2.01
CA GLN A 272 -2.65 3.70 -3.45
C GLN A 272 -1.69 2.79 -4.19
N VAL A 273 -2.24 1.87 -4.95
CA VAL A 273 -1.51 0.85 -5.71
C VAL A 273 -1.39 1.30 -7.16
N THR A 274 -0.20 1.25 -7.70
CA THR A 274 0.10 1.49 -9.12
C THR A 274 0.63 0.20 -9.72
N LEU A 275 -0.15 -0.40 -10.59
CA LEU A 275 0.20 -1.61 -11.34
C LEU A 275 0.89 -1.20 -12.64
N LEU A 276 2.13 -1.63 -12.83
CA LEU A 276 2.90 -1.41 -14.05
C LEU A 276 2.49 -2.45 -15.10
N GLN A 277 1.98 -2.00 -16.24
CA GLN A 277 1.69 -2.90 -17.35
C GLN A 277 2.96 -3.26 -18.14
N PRO A 278 2.95 -4.37 -18.88
CA PRO A 278 4.06 -4.72 -19.76
C PRO A 278 4.39 -3.58 -20.71
N GLN A 279 5.66 -3.38 -20.96
CA GLN A 279 6.16 -2.37 -21.87
C GLN A 279 5.71 -2.66 -23.30
N ARG A 280 5.19 -1.65 -23.97
CA ARG A 280 4.79 -1.70 -25.38
C ARG A 280 5.43 -0.54 -26.14
N GLN A 281 5.51 -0.65 -27.45
CA GLN A 281 5.94 0.44 -28.30
C GLN A 281 4.73 1.33 -28.64
N ALA A 282 4.83 2.61 -28.37
CA ALA A 282 3.79 3.58 -28.68
C ALA A 282 4.35 4.78 -29.44
N LEU A 283 3.52 5.41 -30.26
CA LEU A 283 3.85 6.69 -30.90
C LEU A 283 3.64 7.79 -29.88
N LEU A 284 4.71 8.40 -29.42
CA LEU A 284 4.67 9.47 -28.43
C LEU A 284 5.07 10.80 -29.04
N ILE A 285 4.32 11.82 -28.69
CA ILE A 285 4.62 13.23 -29.02
C ILE A 285 4.52 14.07 -27.75
N PRO A 286 5.19 15.23 -27.70
CA PRO A 286 4.97 16.19 -26.61
C PRO A 286 3.49 16.60 -26.55
N GLU A 287 2.92 16.60 -25.35
CA GLU A 287 1.49 16.91 -25.15
C GLU A 287 1.09 18.29 -25.68
N ILE A 288 2.03 19.26 -25.63
CA ILE A 288 1.84 20.62 -26.15
C ILE A 288 1.64 20.68 -27.67
N SER A 289 2.01 19.61 -28.40
CA SER A 289 1.80 19.49 -29.85
C SER A 289 0.35 19.22 -30.22
N VAL A 290 -0.45 18.72 -29.27
CA VAL A 290 -1.85 18.36 -29.49
C VAL A 290 -2.72 19.59 -29.28
N VAL A 291 -3.44 19.97 -30.33
CA VAL A 291 -4.44 21.04 -30.27
C VAL A 291 -5.82 20.39 -30.16
N GLN A 292 -6.55 20.74 -29.09
CA GLN A 292 -7.91 20.24 -28.87
C GLN A 292 -8.92 21.37 -29.07
N VAL A 293 -9.94 21.10 -29.91
CA VAL A 293 -11.05 22.01 -30.16
C VAL A 293 -12.35 21.24 -29.98
N GLY A 294 -13.06 21.50 -28.90
CA GLY A 294 -14.24 20.71 -28.52
C GLY A 294 -13.85 19.27 -28.21
N THR A 295 -14.41 18.34 -28.95
CA THR A 295 -14.13 16.88 -28.85
C THR A 295 -12.99 16.43 -29.76
N ASP A 296 -12.61 17.24 -30.73
CA ASP A 296 -11.67 16.85 -31.77
C ASP A 296 -10.24 17.23 -31.36
N SER A 297 -9.31 16.30 -31.56
CA SER A 297 -7.88 16.49 -31.35
C SER A 297 -7.14 16.44 -32.69
N TYR A 298 -6.24 17.37 -32.91
CA TYR A 298 -5.42 17.38 -34.11
C TYR A 298 -4.02 17.89 -33.81
N VAL A 299 -3.10 17.60 -34.72
CA VAL A 299 -1.73 18.13 -34.69
C VAL A 299 -1.42 18.80 -36.03
N PHE A 300 -0.44 19.66 -36.02
CA PHE A 300 0.09 20.21 -37.26
C PHE A 300 1.26 19.35 -37.73
N ARG A 301 1.08 18.70 -38.87
CA ARG A 301 2.11 17.89 -39.52
C ARG A 301 2.82 18.70 -40.59
N VAL A 302 4.14 18.65 -40.60
CA VAL A 302 4.99 19.31 -41.58
C VAL A 302 5.29 18.38 -42.76
N LYS A 303 4.89 18.78 -43.97
CA LYS A 303 5.19 18.03 -45.19
C LYS A 303 6.64 18.19 -45.65
N PRO A 304 7.12 17.36 -46.59
CA PRO A 304 8.47 17.46 -47.13
C PRO A 304 8.76 18.81 -47.81
N ASP A 305 7.73 19.50 -48.33
CA ASP A 305 7.78 20.83 -48.93
C ASP A 305 7.76 22.00 -47.92
N ASN A 306 7.87 21.69 -46.61
CA ASN A 306 7.75 22.59 -45.47
C ASN A 306 6.42 23.37 -45.41
N THR A 307 5.35 22.80 -45.94
CA THR A 307 4.00 23.29 -45.69
C THR A 307 3.37 22.52 -44.53
N VAL A 308 2.45 23.16 -43.80
CA VAL A 308 1.77 22.59 -42.66
C VAL A 308 0.38 22.10 -43.06
N GLU A 309 0.07 20.90 -42.67
CA GLU A 309 -1.30 20.34 -42.76
C GLU A 309 -1.84 20.00 -41.39
N ARG A 310 -3.16 20.05 -41.24
CA ARG A 310 -3.87 19.56 -40.07
C ARG A 310 -4.00 18.05 -40.22
N ALA A 311 -3.54 17.30 -39.26
CA ALA A 311 -3.76 15.87 -39.11
C ALA A 311 -4.63 15.62 -37.88
N ASP A 312 -5.85 15.10 -38.12
CA ASP A 312 -6.71 14.70 -37.02
C ASP A 312 -6.14 13.44 -36.40
N VAL A 313 -6.10 13.40 -35.07
CA VAL A 313 -5.46 12.32 -34.31
C VAL A 313 -6.34 11.81 -33.19
N GLU A 314 -6.28 10.51 -32.96
CA GLU A 314 -6.85 9.90 -31.77
C GLU A 314 -5.77 9.83 -30.67
N VAL A 315 -6.01 10.56 -29.57
CA VAL A 315 -5.08 10.67 -28.45
C VAL A 315 -5.42 9.60 -27.42
N GLY A 316 -4.46 8.75 -27.11
CA GLY A 316 -4.53 7.76 -26.04
C GLY A 316 -4.15 8.34 -24.68
N THR A 317 -3.28 7.63 -23.96
CA THR A 317 -2.82 7.99 -22.61
C THR A 317 -1.88 9.19 -22.63
N ARG A 318 -2.03 10.10 -21.66
CA ARG A 318 -1.15 11.25 -21.45
C ARG A 318 -0.42 11.09 -20.12
N ARG A 319 0.90 11.25 -20.12
CA ARG A 319 1.73 11.16 -18.92
C ARG A 319 3.08 11.84 -19.12
N GLU A 320 3.58 12.49 -18.06
CA GLU A 320 4.93 13.08 -18.05
C GLU A 320 5.17 14.07 -19.20
N GLY A 321 4.12 14.81 -19.62
CA GLY A 321 4.22 15.77 -20.72
C GLY A 321 4.24 15.16 -22.11
N LEU A 322 4.01 13.85 -22.24
CA LEU A 322 3.87 13.11 -23.50
C LEU A 322 2.43 12.67 -23.69
N ALA A 323 1.99 12.67 -24.95
CA ALA A 323 0.71 12.12 -25.37
C ALA A 323 0.96 10.97 -26.35
N GLU A 324 0.27 9.86 -26.11
CA GLU A 324 0.24 8.74 -27.04
C GLU A 324 -0.72 9.04 -28.19
N ILE A 325 -0.31 8.73 -29.41
CA ILE A 325 -1.18 8.80 -30.59
C ILE A 325 -1.50 7.39 -31.05
N VAL A 326 -2.81 7.07 -30.97
CA VAL A 326 -3.33 5.75 -31.36
C VAL A 326 -3.53 5.69 -32.87
N GLU A 327 -4.11 6.76 -33.45
CA GLU A 327 -4.38 6.87 -34.89
C GLU A 327 -4.08 8.28 -35.40
N GLY A 328 -3.80 8.41 -36.70
CA GLY A 328 -3.63 9.70 -37.39
C GLY A 328 -2.20 10.08 -37.73
N LEU A 329 -1.19 9.45 -37.12
CA LEU A 329 0.24 9.69 -37.41
C LEU A 329 0.99 8.40 -37.78
N LYS A 330 2.11 8.57 -38.48
CA LYS A 330 3.04 7.50 -38.82
C LYS A 330 4.42 7.77 -38.22
N VAL A 331 5.18 6.70 -38.04
CA VAL A 331 6.59 6.80 -37.68
C VAL A 331 7.32 7.62 -38.74
N GLY A 332 8.06 8.63 -38.30
CA GLY A 332 8.81 9.51 -39.18
C GLY A 332 8.10 10.80 -39.58
N ASP A 333 6.80 10.94 -39.28
CA ASP A 333 6.10 12.22 -39.47
C ASP A 333 6.76 13.33 -38.63
N ARG A 334 6.78 14.54 -39.13
CA ARG A 334 7.27 15.72 -38.38
C ARG A 334 6.07 16.48 -37.83
N VAL A 335 5.99 16.62 -36.53
CA VAL A 335 4.89 17.30 -35.83
C VAL A 335 5.43 18.61 -35.21
N VAL A 336 4.65 19.69 -35.36
CA VAL A 336 4.98 20.98 -34.76
C VAL A 336 4.76 20.90 -33.25
N VAL A 337 5.80 21.19 -32.46
CA VAL A 337 5.78 21.21 -31.01
C VAL A 337 5.50 22.61 -30.47
N ASP A 338 6.13 23.64 -31.07
CA ASP A 338 5.92 25.01 -30.64
C ASP A 338 5.63 25.93 -31.86
N GLY A 339 4.85 26.98 -31.61
CA GLY A 339 4.39 27.91 -32.62
C GLY A 339 3.02 27.59 -33.23
N THR A 340 2.30 26.61 -32.71
CA THR A 340 1.01 26.13 -33.23
C THR A 340 -0.05 27.22 -33.37
N GLY A 341 -0.12 28.19 -32.44
CA GLY A 341 -1.11 29.30 -32.45
C GLY A 341 -0.99 30.32 -33.60
N LYS A 342 0.12 30.31 -34.36
CA LYS A 342 0.36 31.22 -35.47
C LYS A 342 0.20 30.54 -36.82
N LEU A 343 -0.06 29.24 -36.84
CA LEU A 343 -0.13 28.43 -38.05
C LEU A 343 -1.47 28.54 -38.75
N ARG A 344 -1.43 28.55 -40.09
CA ARG A 344 -2.57 28.36 -40.97
C ARG A 344 -2.33 27.11 -41.81
N VAL A 345 -3.35 26.31 -42.03
CA VAL A 345 -3.27 25.16 -42.92
C VAL A 345 -2.80 25.59 -44.31
N GLY A 346 -1.77 24.93 -44.85
CA GLY A 346 -1.14 25.27 -46.12
C GLY A 346 -0.03 26.32 -46.00
N GLY A 347 0.20 26.93 -44.85
CA GLY A 347 1.29 27.93 -44.65
C GLY A 347 2.67 27.29 -44.70
N LYS A 348 3.65 28.03 -45.23
CA LYS A 348 5.05 27.63 -45.21
C LYS A 348 5.67 27.89 -43.84
N VAL A 349 6.44 26.93 -43.35
CA VAL A 349 7.14 27.00 -42.06
C VAL A 349 8.65 26.87 -42.22
N GLN A 350 9.36 27.59 -41.37
CA GLN A 350 10.79 27.38 -41.17
C GLN A 350 10.99 26.51 -39.94
N VAL A 351 11.35 25.24 -40.21
CA VAL A 351 11.48 24.22 -39.15
C VAL A 351 12.84 24.40 -38.49
N THR A 352 12.80 24.60 -37.17
CA THR A 352 13.94 24.39 -36.27
C THR A 352 13.75 23.05 -35.62
N ALA A 353 14.76 22.16 -35.64
CA ALA A 353 14.68 20.90 -34.96
C ALA A 353 14.51 21.14 -33.43
N ALA A 354 13.55 20.50 -32.81
CA ALA A 354 13.47 20.46 -31.36
C ALA A 354 14.75 19.84 -30.80
N ALA A 355 15.44 20.57 -29.92
CA ALA A 355 16.47 19.94 -29.12
C ALA A 355 15.74 18.87 -28.27
N VAL A 356 15.97 17.61 -28.57
CA VAL A 356 15.48 16.49 -27.75
C VAL A 356 16.03 16.72 -26.35
N PRO A 357 15.22 16.95 -25.31
CA PRO A 357 15.73 16.86 -23.96
C PRO A 357 16.20 15.44 -23.80
N ALA A 358 17.53 15.22 -23.80
CA ALA A 358 18.10 13.95 -23.43
C ALA A 358 17.51 13.61 -22.07
N ALA A 359 16.83 12.46 -21.97
CA ALA A 359 16.46 11.90 -20.68
C ALA A 359 17.73 11.90 -19.86
N ALA A 360 17.78 12.71 -18.81
CA ALA A 360 18.91 12.74 -17.91
C ALA A 360 19.10 11.30 -17.40
N PRO A 361 20.28 10.72 -17.56
CA PRO A 361 20.54 9.39 -17.00
C PRO A 361 20.35 9.49 -15.49
N GLU A 362 19.49 8.66 -14.94
CA GLU A 362 19.19 8.53 -13.51
C GLU A 362 20.42 8.23 -12.65
N GLN A 363 21.56 7.99 -13.27
CA GLN A 363 22.82 7.61 -12.62
C GLN A 363 23.62 8.73 -11.99
N THR A 364 23.26 10.03 -12.23
CA THR A 364 24.05 11.14 -11.68
C THR A 364 23.59 11.60 -10.30
N ARG A 365 22.41 11.18 -9.84
CA ARG A 365 21.92 11.55 -8.50
C ARG A 365 22.43 10.66 -7.37
N GLU A 366 22.84 9.42 -7.67
CA GLU A 366 23.47 8.56 -6.66
C GLU A 366 24.94 8.93 -6.38
N ALA A 367 25.66 9.45 -7.36
CA ALA A 367 27.05 9.85 -7.17
C ALA A 367 27.23 11.17 -6.37
N GLU A 368 26.24 12.08 -6.40
CA GLU A 368 26.29 13.30 -5.57
C GLU A 368 25.85 13.05 -4.13
N ALA A 369 25.00 12.03 -3.87
CA ALA A 369 24.61 11.65 -2.52
C ALA A 369 25.74 10.91 -1.75
N GLU A 370 26.63 10.20 -2.46
CA GLU A 370 27.78 9.51 -1.86
C GLU A 370 28.96 10.45 -1.60
N ALA A 371 29.10 11.56 -2.37
CA ALA A 371 30.16 12.54 -2.17
C ALA A 371 29.93 13.45 -0.95
N ASP A 372 28.68 13.68 -0.54
CA ASP A 372 28.34 14.51 0.62
C ASP A 372 28.41 13.74 1.96
N ALA A 373 28.44 12.41 1.92
CA ALA A 373 28.57 11.54 3.11
C ALA A 373 30.03 11.37 3.60
N SER A 374 31.03 11.86 2.85
CA SER A 374 32.45 11.70 3.21
C SER A 374 33.14 12.96 3.74
N ALA A 375 32.40 14.02 4.05
CA ALA A 375 32.93 15.21 4.70
C ALA A 375 33.13 14.93 6.22
N PRO A 376 34.31 15.19 6.78
CA PRO A 376 34.55 14.96 8.20
C PRO A 376 33.77 15.94 9.07
N VAL A 377 32.95 15.40 9.96
CA VAL A 377 32.17 16.14 10.95
C VAL A 377 33.14 16.88 11.87
N PRO A 378 33.05 18.21 12.08
CA PRO A 378 33.88 18.91 13.04
C PRO A 378 33.51 18.46 14.44
N ALA A 379 34.56 18.09 15.22
CA ALA A 379 34.45 17.67 16.59
C ALA A 379 33.81 18.77 17.46
N VAL A 380 32.60 18.52 17.96
CA VAL A 380 31.97 19.34 18.99
C VAL A 380 32.65 19.01 20.32
N GLN A 381 33.42 19.96 20.86
CA GLN A 381 33.95 19.89 22.22
C GLN A 381 32.79 19.87 23.23
N ALA A 382 32.72 18.82 24.02
CA ALA A 382 31.82 18.72 25.15
C ALA A 382 32.22 19.72 26.25
N PRO A 383 31.28 20.42 26.90
CA PRO A 383 31.56 21.25 28.05
C PRO A 383 31.92 20.37 29.26
N ALA A 384 33.00 20.75 29.96
CA ALA A 384 33.45 20.15 31.19
C ALA A 384 32.35 20.21 32.26
N VAL A 385 32.00 19.06 32.82
CA VAL A 385 31.10 18.97 33.97
C VAL A 385 31.98 18.98 35.22
N ASP A 386 31.89 20.05 36.03
CA ASP A 386 32.49 20.19 37.32
C ASP A 386 31.99 19.10 38.30
N ALA A 387 32.94 18.42 38.93
CA ALA A 387 32.67 17.46 39.99
C ALA A 387 32.41 18.19 41.31
N PRO A 388 31.38 17.84 42.09
CA PRO A 388 31.22 18.37 43.43
C PRO A 388 32.11 17.62 44.45
N ALA A 389 32.81 18.42 45.25
CA ALA A 389 33.71 18.05 46.31
C ALA A 389 33.11 17.11 47.37
N GLN A 390 33.87 16.08 47.73
CA GLN A 390 33.65 15.28 48.94
C GLN A 390 33.85 16.15 50.20
N LYS A 391 32.86 16.19 51.09
CA LYS A 391 33.01 16.62 52.47
C LYS A 391 32.90 15.41 53.40
N ASN A 392 34.02 15.08 54.02
CA ASN A 392 34.15 14.30 55.25
C ASN A 392 33.46 14.96 56.45
N ALA A 393 32.75 14.18 57.21
CA ALA A 393 32.58 14.35 58.66
C ALA A 393 31.96 13.07 59.19
N ALA A 394 32.67 12.21 59.86
CA ALA A 394 33.04 12.11 61.25
C ALA A 394 31.84 11.95 62.22
N ALA A 395 31.75 10.73 62.77
CA ALA A 395 31.47 10.34 64.15
C ALA A 395 30.21 10.90 64.87
N GLY A 396 29.43 9.99 65.41
CA GLY A 396 28.40 10.25 66.43
C GLY A 396 27.83 8.95 67.01
N LYS A 397 28.41 8.43 68.06
CA LYS A 397 27.90 7.37 68.91
C LYS A 397 26.64 7.84 69.65
N GLY A 398 25.75 6.92 70.00
CA GLY A 398 24.77 7.13 71.09
C GLY A 398 23.50 6.32 71.00
N ASN A 399 23.50 5.19 71.60
CA ASN A 399 22.76 4.74 72.77
C ASN A 399 21.20 4.56 72.65
N ALA A 400 20.80 3.31 72.73
CA ALA A 400 19.93 2.66 73.72
C ALA A 400 18.47 3.13 73.95
N ASN A 401 17.61 2.13 74.04
CA ASN A 401 16.37 1.96 74.81
C ASN A 401 15.04 2.44 74.19
N GLY A 402 14.17 1.46 74.19
CA GLY A 402 12.70 1.57 74.12
C GLY A 402 12.08 0.44 73.33
#